data_d3702db5dc1b55a50b1cc4c071bab388
#
_entry.id   d3702db5dc1b55a50b1cc4c071bab388
#
_cell.length_a   1.000
_cell.length_b   1.000
_cell.length_c   1.000
_cell.angle_alpha   90.00
_cell.angle_beta   90.00
_cell.angle_gamma   90.00
#
_symmetry.space_group_name_H-M   'P 1'
#
loop_
_entity.id
_entity.type
_entity.pdbx_description
1 polymer ?
#
loop_
_entity_poly.entity_id
_entity_poly.type
_entity_poly.pdbx_seq_one_letter_code
_entity_poly.pdbx_strand_id
1 'polypeptide(L)'
;IGHTNEKGETVRAMFDLGSLFTPYESGFTAAYPDVSDYFDRTDPDSGQVTKAIKPTAVLCLTHAHEDHIGALMNYIRMGYELPPIKASGFTRSLIRKAFAQMGMQPPFIEKINPGDRIMIGTDMEIEPFMVSHSVVDAMGFHTLTKVDGKSYAGIINNGDFLVEENMPVGQSFNFETYTDLLKRKLTTNVQIDSTSTVPNGSERIGFEQAVQNTLQVIEANSDRSLIVSPVISRSVENIAIDIAAARKLGTKVYLEGKWLQLVKQAMMDSGHLDFDDVVYRGALDQYLADKGVKRKYVVCTGAFAQGLEEYNHNRSDLSNIPMASATRMALGLHQDIRLGRNVLVLARQRIIDEINGKTGPQMLQMMAAQGAKVVITPCGRQIGDFEQVRMQDSGHINARALGNLVDVIRQHAPEAIFTPI
;
A
#
# COMPACT_ATOMS: atom_id res chain seq x y z
N ILE A 1 -12.23 -3.72 -17.82
CA ILE A 1 -13.28 -4.66 -18.27
C ILE A 1 -14.27 -3.91 -19.13
N GLY A 2 -14.58 -4.42 -20.32
CA GLY A 2 -15.58 -3.86 -21.23
C GLY A 2 -16.62 -4.90 -21.63
N HIS A 3 -17.85 -4.45 -21.78
CA HIS A 3 -18.95 -5.27 -22.27
C HIS A 3 -19.68 -4.54 -23.41
N THR A 4 -19.88 -5.24 -24.52
CA THR A 4 -20.66 -4.73 -25.65
C THR A 4 -21.98 -5.49 -25.72
N ASN A 5 -23.09 -4.78 -25.64
CA ASN A 5 -24.43 -5.36 -25.70
C ASN A 5 -24.86 -5.73 -27.15
N GLU A 6 -26.01 -6.35 -27.30
CA GLU A 6 -26.56 -6.76 -28.59
C GLU A 6 -26.80 -5.60 -29.56
N LYS A 7 -26.91 -4.35 -29.05
CA LYS A 7 -27.07 -3.14 -29.86
C LYS A 7 -25.73 -2.54 -30.29
N GLY A 8 -24.62 -3.15 -29.93
CA GLY A 8 -23.29 -2.63 -30.21
C GLY A 8 -22.81 -1.51 -29.27
N GLU A 9 -23.56 -1.21 -28.21
CA GLU A 9 -23.17 -0.23 -27.20
C GLU A 9 -22.16 -0.86 -26.23
N THR A 10 -21.04 -0.19 -26.01
CA THR A 10 -20.00 -0.70 -25.10
C THR A 10 -19.93 0.13 -23.83
N VAL A 11 -20.06 -0.54 -22.69
CA VAL A 11 -19.78 0.04 -21.36
C VAL A 11 -18.47 -0.50 -20.82
N ARG A 12 -17.72 0.32 -20.06
CA ARG A 12 -16.40 -0.04 -19.50
C ARG A 12 -16.30 0.35 -18.06
N ALA A 13 -15.69 -0.55 -17.27
CA ALA A 13 -15.21 -0.28 -15.94
C ALA A 13 -13.69 -0.42 -15.92
N MET A 14 -13.01 0.48 -15.20
CA MET A 14 -11.58 0.43 -14.94
C MET A 14 -11.37 0.10 -13.47
N PHE A 15 -10.33 -0.69 -13.19
CA PHE A 15 -9.91 -1.04 -11.84
C PHE A 15 -8.51 -0.52 -11.62
N ASP A 16 -8.36 0.29 -10.57
CA ASP A 16 -7.14 0.98 -10.18
C ASP A 16 -6.58 1.95 -11.22
N LEU A 17 -5.79 2.88 -10.76
CA LEU A 17 -5.08 3.86 -11.56
C LEU A 17 -3.80 4.25 -10.83
N GLY A 18 -2.86 3.33 -10.85
CA GLY A 18 -1.63 3.38 -10.09
C GLY A 18 -0.46 4.03 -10.80
N SER A 19 0.63 4.13 -10.09
CA SER A 19 1.93 4.55 -10.60
C SER A 19 2.98 3.48 -10.36
N LEU A 20 3.83 3.24 -11.36
CA LEU A 20 5.01 2.39 -11.24
C LEU A 20 6.21 3.27 -10.91
N PHE A 21 6.94 2.95 -9.85
CA PHE A 21 8.23 3.55 -9.56
C PHE A 21 9.25 3.05 -10.58
N THR A 22 9.97 3.98 -11.19
CA THR A 22 11.01 3.66 -12.17
C THR A 22 12.39 3.85 -11.56
N PRO A 23 13.40 3.06 -11.97
CA PRO A 23 14.78 3.33 -11.58
C PRO A 23 15.21 4.74 -11.98
N TYR A 24 16.01 5.38 -11.14
CA TYR A 24 16.49 6.75 -11.38
C TYR A 24 17.22 6.89 -12.72
N GLU A 25 17.98 5.89 -13.09
CA GLU A 25 18.73 5.83 -14.35
C GLU A 25 17.84 5.95 -15.61
N SER A 26 16.54 5.69 -15.48
CA SER A 26 15.57 5.90 -16.57
C SER A 26 15.30 7.37 -16.90
N GLY A 27 15.69 8.29 -16.01
CA GLY A 27 15.37 9.72 -16.11
C GLY A 27 13.94 10.08 -15.71
N PHE A 28 13.16 9.11 -15.22
CA PHE A 28 11.79 9.30 -14.73
C PHE A 28 11.67 8.84 -13.28
N THR A 29 10.83 9.51 -12.51
CA THR A 29 10.55 9.15 -11.11
C THR A 29 9.37 8.21 -10.95
N ALA A 30 8.46 8.19 -11.92
CA ALA A 30 7.33 7.28 -12.00
C ALA A 30 6.85 7.11 -13.44
N ALA A 31 6.24 5.98 -13.72
CA ALA A 31 5.53 5.73 -14.97
C ALA A 31 4.02 5.56 -14.69
N TYR A 32 3.21 5.95 -15.64
CA TYR A 32 1.75 5.88 -15.56
C TYR A 32 1.20 5.16 -16.79
N PRO A 33 0.10 4.36 -16.67
CA PRO A 33 -0.54 3.75 -17.82
C PRO A 33 -1.06 4.82 -18.79
N ASP A 34 -1.02 4.55 -20.09
CA ASP A 34 -1.65 5.44 -21.07
C ASP A 34 -3.18 5.30 -20.99
N VAL A 35 -3.84 6.40 -20.64
CA VAL A 35 -5.30 6.47 -20.48
C VAL A 35 -5.98 7.35 -21.53
N SER A 36 -5.24 7.79 -22.55
CA SER A 36 -5.73 8.75 -23.57
C SER A 36 -6.97 8.27 -24.33
N ASP A 37 -7.08 6.95 -24.53
CA ASP A 37 -8.26 6.33 -25.14
C ASP A 37 -9.50 6.29 -24.24
N TYR A 38 -9.32 6.40 -22.92
CA TYR A 38 -10.33 6.05 -21.93
C TYR A 38 -10.93 7.24 -21.19
N PHE A 39 -10.22 8.37 -21.14
CA PHE A 39 -10.64 9.56 -20.43
C PHE A 39 -10.61 10.79 -21.35
N ASP A 40 -11.61 11.63 -21.24
CA ASP A 40 -11.58 12.96 -21.85
C ASP A 40 -10.44 13.76 -21.26
N ARG A 41 -9.80 14.62 -22.06
CA ARG A 41 -8.73 15.48 -21.61
C ARG A 41 -8.93 16.90 -22.10
N THR A 42 -8.83 17.88 -21.20
CA THR A 42 -8.67 19.28 -21.52
C THR A 42 -7.23 19.68 -21.26
N ASP A 43 -6.49 20.04 -22.30
CA ASP A 43 -5.10 20.45 -22.16
C ASP A 43 -5.01 21.72 -21.28
N PRO A 44 -4.25 21.70 -20.18
CA PRO A 44 -4.24 22.82 -19.23
C PRO A 44 -3.65 24.11 -19.79
N ASP A 45 -2.78 24.03 -20.79
CA ASP A 45 -2.11 25.21 -21.36
C ASP A 45 -2.89 25.80 -22.52
N SER A 46 -3.40 24.97 -23.42
CA SER A 46 -4.10 25.40 -24.66
C SER A 46 -5.62 25.44 -24.53
N GLY A 47 -6.19 24.76 -23.54
CA GLY A 47 -7.64 24.56 -23.41
C GLY A 47 -8.25 23.62 -24.46
N GLN A 48 -7.42 22.95 -25.28
CA GLN A 48 -7.88 22.00 -26.28
C GLN A 48 -8.52 20.78 -25.64
N VAL A 49 -9.71 20.41 -26.08
CA VAL A 49 -10.44 19.22 -25.61
C VAL A 49 -10.18 18.03 -26.53
N THR A 50 -9.72 16.92 -25.98
CA THR A 50 -9.61 15.62 -26.66
C THR A 50 -10.60 14.64 -26.01
N LYS A 51 -11.46 14.04 -26.82
CA LYS A 51 -12.47 13.10 -26.34
C LYS A 51 -11.94 11.68 -26.32
N ALA A 52 -12.32 10.92 -25.30
CA ALA A 52 -12.03 9.50 -25.18
C ALA A 52 -12.65 8.70 -26.34
N ILE A 53 -11.87 7.81 -26.95
CA ILE A 53 -12.36 6.91 -28.00
C ILE A 53 -13.14 5.73 -27.37
N LYS A 54 -12.72 5.31 -26.17
CA LYS A 54 -13.28 4.18 -25.42
C LYS A 54 -13.66 4.64 -24.00
N PRO A 55 -14.65 5.54 -23.83
CA PRO A 55 -14.91 6.16 -22.54
C PRO A 55 -15.19 5.12 -21.46
N THR A 56 -14.64 5.37 -20.27
CA THR A 56 -14.83 4.57 -19.06
C THR A 56 -15.98 5.14 -18.25
N ALA A 57 -16.92 4.30 -17.84
CA ALA A 57 -18.12 4.70 -17.11
C ALA A 57 -17.87 4.81 -15.59
N VAL A 58 -16.93 4.01 -15.04
CA VAL A 58 -16.59 4.01 -13.61
C VAL A 58 -15.14 3.59 -13.40
N LEU A 59 -14.48 4.16 -12.39
CA LEU A 59 -13.20 3.73 -11.86
C LEU A 59 -13.41 3.17 -10.47
N CYS A 60 -13.14 1.87 -10.28
CA CYS A 60 -13.20 1.19 -9.00
C CYS A 60 -11.78 1.02 -8.45
N LEU A 61 -11.56 1.42 -7.20
CA LEU A 61 -10.25 1.33 -6.55
C LEU A 61 -10.23 0.18 -5.55
N THR A 62 -9.29 -0.75 -5.73
CA THR A 62 -9.16 -1.93 -4.86
C THR A 62 -8.67 -1.54 -3.47
N HIS A 63 -7.60 -0.74 -3.39
CA HIS A 63 -7.03 -0.31 -2.12
C HIS A 63 -6.14 0.94 -2.27
N ALA A 64 -5.49 1.37 -1.20
CA ALA A 64 -4.84 2.68 -1.12
C ALA A 64 -3.33 2.68 -1.34
N HIS A 65 -2.72 1.64 -1.89
CA HIS A 65 -1.29 1.66 -2.24
C HIS A 65 -0.99 2.55 -3.46
N GLU A 66 0.26 2.97 -3.61
CA GLU A 66 0.68 3.93 -4.65
C GLU A 66 0.54 3.37 -6.05
N ASP A 67 0.83 2.09 -6.23
CA ASP A 67 0.71 1.34 -7.48
C ASP A 67 -0.75 1.06 -7.89
N HIS A 68 -1.73 1.46 -7.05
CA HIS A 68 -3.17 1.36 -7.34
C HIS A 68 -3.89 2.70 -7.43
N ILE A 69 -3.41 3.74 -6.72
CA ILE A 69 -4.07 5.05 -6.73
C ILE A 69 -3.13 6.22 -7.05
N GLY A 70 -1.83 5.98 -7.19
CA GLY A 70 -0.81 7.02 -7.25
C GLY A 70 -0.88 7.94 -8.47
N ALA A 71 -1.46 7.48 -9.57
CA ALA A 71 -1.58 8.27 -10.78
C ALA A 71 -2.73 9.30 -10.77
N LEU A 72 -3.73 9.13 -9.90
CA LEU A 72 -4.95 9.95 -9.88
C LEU A 72 -4.68 11.46 -9.91
N MET A 73 -3.79 11.90 -9.02
CA MET A 73 -3.46 13.32 -8.90
C MET A 73 -2.78 13.88 -10.15
N ASN A 74 -1.92 13.08 -10.76
CA ASN A 74 -1.16 13.50 -11.95
C ASN A 74 -2.08 13.58 -13.17
N TYR A 75 -2.99 12.63 -13.36
CA TYR A 75 -3.96 12.72 -14.46
C TYR A 75 -4.85 13.94 -14.36
N ILE A 76 -5.31 14.29 -13.14
CA ILE A 76 -6.09 15.52 -12.94
C ILE A 76 -5.25 16.76 -13.29
N ARG A 77 -3.96 16.80 -12.90
CA ARG A 77 -3.05 17.89 -13.28
C ARG A 77 -2.79 17.98 -14.78
N MET A 78 -2.77 16.84 -15.46
CA MET A 78 -2.66 16.77 -16.93
C MET A 78 -3.94 17.13 -17.66
N GLY A 79 -5.02 17.45 -16.94
CA GLY A 79 -6.31 17.83 -17.51
C GLY A 79 -7.24 16.68 -17.87
N TYR A 80 -6.96 15.45 -17.41
CA TYR A 80 -7.88 14.33 -17.62
C TYR A 80 -9.10 14.42 -16.71
N GLU A 81 -10.27 14.16 -17.30
CA GLU A 81 -11.55 14.09 -16.59
C GLU A 81 -11.77 12.65 -16.14
N LEU A 82 -11.55 12.38 -14.85
CA LEU A 82 -11.75 11.04 -14.30
C LEU A 82 -13.24 10.71 -14.21
N PRO A 83 -13.66 9.47 -14.54
CA PRO A 83 -15.04 9.04 -14.36
C PRO A 83 -15.40 9.00 -12.86
N PRO A 84 -16.69 8.77 -12.51
CA PRO A 84 -17.08 8.53 -11.12
C PRO A 84 -16.19 7.45 -10.47
N ILE A 85 -15.60 7.79 -9.33
CA ILE A 85 -14.69 6.89 -8.59
C ILE A 85 -15.46 6.20 -7.48
N LYS A 86 -15.24 4.89 -7.34
CA LYS A 86 -15.77 4.07 -6.25
C LYS A 86 -14.60 3.54 -5.42
N ALA A 87 -14.66 3.71 -4.09
CA ALA A 87 -13.59 3.27 -3.20
C ALA A 87 -14.12 2.96 -1.79
N SER A 88 -13.36 2.16 -1.04
CA SER A 88 -13.61 1.91 0.39
C SER A 88 -13.52 3.16 1.23
N GLY A 89 -13.96 3.07 2.49
CA GLY A 89 -13.92 4.17 3.44
C GLY A 89 -12.52 4.71 3.66
N PHE A 90 -11.57 3.84 3.92
CA PHE A 90 -10.17 4.19 4.13
C PHE A 90 -9.54 4.79 2.87
N THR A 91 -9.64 4.10 1.72
CA THR A 91 -9.06 4.56 0.44
C THR A 91 -9.58 5.93 0.07
N ARG A 92 -10.90 6.15 0.16
CA ARG A 92 -11.54 7.44 -0.07
C ARG A 92 -11.01 8.53 0.85
N SER A 93 -10.92 8.26 2.16
CA SER A 93 -10.44 9.23 3.15
C SER A 93 -8.97 9.60 2.86
N LEU A 94 -8.11 8.62 2.60
CA LEU A 94 -6.71 8.85 2.32
C LEU A 94 -6.50 9.70 1.05
N ILE A 95 -7.21 9.40 -0.04
CA ILE A 95 -7.13 10.19 -1.29
C ILE A 95 -7.55 11.63 -1.02
N ARG A 96 -8.68 11.86 -0.35
CA ARG A 96 -9.15 13.23 -0.05
C ARG A 96 -8.15 14.03 0.78
N LYS A 97 -7.52 13.39 1.77
CA LYS A 97 -6.49 14.02 2.60
C LYS A 97 -5.21 14.30 1.81
N ALA A 98 -4.81 13.38 0.93
CA ALA A 98 -3.66 13.57 0.06
C ALA A 98 -3.84 14.76 -0.89
N PHE A 99 -5.01 14.89 -1.51
CA PHE A 99 -5.34 16.03 -2.36
C PHE A 99 -5.35 17.35 -1.57
N ALA A 100 -5.99 17.36 -0.39
CA ALA A 100 -6.01 18.54 0.48
C ALA A 100 -4.58 18.96 0.92
N GLN A 101 -3.71 17.99 1.23
CA GLN A 101 -2.31 18.24 1.58
C GLN A 101 -1.53 18.91 0.45
N MET A 102 -1.90 18.66 -0.79
CA MET A 102 -1.32 19.24 -2.00
C MET A 102 -2.04 20.52 -2.47
N GLY A 103 -3.00 21.02 -1.69
CA GLY A 103 -3.81 22.19 -2.06
C GLY A 103 -4.73 21.98 -3.25
N MET A 104 -5.06 20.73 -3.57
CA MET A 104 -5.92 20.37 -4.70
C MET A 104 -7.30 19.95 -4.21
N GLN A 105 -8.30 20.22 -5.04
CA GLN A 105 -9.65 19.67 -4.81
C GLN A 105 -9.65 18.17 -5.18
N PRO A 106 -10.12 17.28 -4.28
CA PRO A 106 -10.24 15.87 -4.60
C PRO A 106 -11.38 15.64 -5.62
N PRO A 107 -11.24 14.63 -6.48
CA PRO A 107 -12.35 14.21 -7.34
C PRO A 107 -13.54 13.71 -6.49
N PHE A 108 -14.70 13.59 -7.11
CA PHE A 108 -15.83 12.96 -6.46
C PHE A 108 -15.58 11.47 -6.31
N ILE A 109 -15.52 10.98 -5.06
CA ILE A 109 -15.32 9.57 -4.72
C ILE A 109 -16.49 9.11 -3.88
N GLU A 110 -17.27 8.18 -4.43
CA GLU A 110 -18.34 7.53 -3.70
C GLU A 110 -17.79 6.41 -2.83
N LYS A 111 -18.20 6.39 -1.57
CA LYS A 111 -17.88 5.27 -0.67
C LYS A 111 -18.72 4.06 -1.05
N ILE A 112 -18.08 2.92 -1.21
CA ILE A 112 -18.71 1.62 -1.38
C ILE A 112 -18.37 0.69 -0.24
N ASN A 113 -19.24 -0.29 -0.01
CA ASN A 113 -19.08 -1.34 0.99
C ASN A 113 -19.18 -2.72 0.33
N PRO A 114 -18.64 -3.77 0.95
CA PRO A 114 -18.80 -5.13 0.45
C PRO A 114 -20.28 -5.49 0.27
N GLY A 115 -20.60 -6.13 -0.84
CA GLY A 115 -21.96 -6.52 -1.21
C GLY A 115 -22.81 -5.41 -1.84
N ASP A 116 -22.30 -4.18 -1.98
CA ASP A 116 -22.97 -3.15 -2.77
C ASP A 116 -23.07 -3.60 -4.24
N ARG A 117 -24.09 -3.10 -4.96
CA ARG A 117 -24.27 -3.39 -6.38
C ARG A 117 -24.09 -2.12 -7.20
N ILE A 118 -23.07 -2.10 -8.03
CA ILE A 118 -22.75 -0.99 -8.91
C ILE A 118 -23.21 -1.36 -10.32
N MET A 119 -24.33 -0.78 -10.76
CA MET A 119 -24.85 -1.02 -12.10
C MET A 119 -24.21 -0.06 -13.11
N ILE A 120 -23.74 -0.61 -14.23
CA ILE A 120 -23.20 0.16 -15.35
C ILE A 120 -24.00 -0.19 -16.60
N GLY A 121 -24.83 0.74 -17.01
CA GLY A 121 -25.86 0.47 -18.02
C GLY A 121 -26.84 -0.60 -17.51
N THR A 122 -27.31 -1.47 -18.41
CA THR A 122 -28.30 -2.52 -18.12
C THR A 122 -27.66 -3.90 -17.99
N ASP A 123 -26.40 -4.06 -18.40
CA ASP A 123 -25.82 -5.36 -18.69
C ASP A 123 -24.53 -5.66 -17.93
N MET A 124 -24.03 -4.71 -17.12
CA MET A 124 -22.86 -4.91 -16.25
C MET A 124 -23.21 -4.55 -14.81
N GLU A 125 -22.91 -5.47 -13.90
CA GLU A 125 -23.01 -5.30 -12.43
C GLU A 125 -21.65 -5.57 -11.81
N ILE A 126 -21.21 -4.71 -10.88
CA ILE A 126 -19.98 -4.89 -10.12
C ILE A 126 -20.34 -5.01 -8.65
N GLU A 127 -19.93 -6.09 -8.01
CA GLU A 127 -20.09 -6.36 -6.58
C GLU A 127 -18.71 -6.32 -5.90
N PRO A 128 -18.43 -5.34 -5.02
CA PRO A 128 -17.22 -5.34 -4.21
C PRO A 128 -17.30 -6.40 -3.11
N PHE A 129 -16.18 -7.04 -2.82
CA PHE A 129 -16.02 -7.96 -1.70
C PHE A 129 -14.70 -7.68 -0.96
N MET A 130 -14.63 -8.05 0.32
CA MET A 130 -13.44 -7.82 1.11
C MET A 130 -12.35 -8.84 0.82
N VAL A 131 -11.12 -8.36 0.75
CA VAL A 131 -9.91 -9.18 0.77
C VAL A 131 -9.01 -8.72 1.92
N SER A 132 -8.18 -9.60 2.45
CA SER A 132 -7.12 -9.19 3.40
C SER A 132 -5.90 -8.69 2.64
N HIS A 133 -5.28 -7.63 3.17
CA HIS A 133 -4.04 -7.06 2.62
C HIS A 133 -3.29 -6.28 3.71
N SER A 134 -2.07 -5.82 3.43
CA SER A 134 -1.28 -5.00 4.37
C SER A 134 -1.87 -3.61 4.63
N VAL A 135 -2.91 -3.22 3.90
CA VAL A 135 -3.71 -2.01 4.08
C VAL A 135 -5.17 -2.39 4.38
N VAL A 136 -5.85 -1.55 5.17
CA VAL A 136 -7.25 -1.80 5.55
C VAL A 136 -8.23 -1.51 4.44
N ASP A 137 -9.41 -2.11 4.51
CA ASP A 137 -10.50 -1.96 3.53
C ASP A 137 -10.09 -2.31 2.09
N ALA A 138 -9.14 -3.20 1.89
CA ALA A 138 -8.83 -3.71 0.57
C ALA A 138 -10.03 -4.51 0.02
N MET A 139 -10.34 -4.30 -1.24
CA MET A 139 -11.49 -4.91 -1.93
C MET A 139 -11.07 -5.61 -3.21
N GLY A 140 -11.67 -6.77 -3.44
CA GLY A 140 -11.81 -7.35 -4.76
C GLY A 140 -13.15 -6.96 -5.38
N PHE A 141 -13.31 -7.22 -6.67
CA PHE A 141 -14.52 -6.91 -7.41
C PHE A 141 -14.98 -8.10 -8.23
N HIS A 142 -16.23 -8.49 -8.07
CA HIS A 142 -16.89 -9.46 -8.93
C HIS A 142 -17.70 -8.71 -9.99
N THR A 143 -17.23 -8.73 -11.23
CA THR A 143 -17.92 -8.10 -12.37
C THR A 143 -18.74 -9.14 -13.10
N LEU A 144 -20.02 -8.91 -13.21
CA LEU A 144 -20.98 -9.73 -13.91
C LEU A 144 -21.45 -9.03 -15.18
N THR A 145 -21.35 -9.70 -16.31
CA THR A 145 -21.84 -9.18 -17.60
C THR A 145 -22.88 -10.13 -18.18
N LYS A 146 -23.96 -9.56 -18.72
CA LYS A 146 -24.97 -10.38 -19.42
C LYS A 146 -24.39 -10.93 -20.72
N VAL A 147 -24.61 -12.22 -20.92
CA VAL A 147 -24.32 -12.90 -22.17
C VAL A 147 -25.68 -13.37 -22.72
N ASP A 148 -25.96 -13.11 -23.97
CA ASP A 148 -27.24 -13.49 -24.63
C ASP A 148 -28.50 -12.96 -23.91
N GLY A 149 -28.38 -11.83 -23.22
CA GLY A 149 -29.49 -11.21 -22.49
C GLY A 149 -30.07 -12.01 -21.32
N LYS A 150 -29.55 -13.20 -21.03
CA LYS A 150 -30.10 -14.13 -20.02
C LYS A 150 -29.10 -14.70 -19.02
N SER A 151 -27.87 -14.98 -19.45
CA SER A 151 -26.81 -15.51 -18.58
C SER A 151 -25.79 -14.45 -18.23
N TYR A 152 -25.10 -14.64 -17.11
CA TYR A 152 -24.01 -13.76 -16.70
C TYR A 152 -22.69 -14.50 -16.76
N ALA A 153 -21.68 -13.88 -17.37
CA ALA A 153 -20.29 -14.25 -17.20
C ALA A 153 -19.68 -13.43 -16.06
N GLY A 154 -18.97 -14.07 -15.16
CA GLY A 154 -18.37 -13.46 -13.99
C GLY A 154 -16.85 -13.35 -14.14
N ILE A 155 -16.31 -12.19 -13.81
CA ILE A 155 -14.87 -11.93 -13.70
C ILE A 155 -14.58 -11.50 -12.26
N ILE A 156 -13.72 -12.25 -11.57
CA ILE A 156 -13.23 -11.85 -10.24
C ILE A 156 -11.90 -11.15 -10.41
N ASN A 157 -11.80 -9.92 -9.93
CA ASN A 157 -10.56 -9.18 -9.76
C ASN A 157 -10.27 -9.10 -8.26
N ASN A 158 -9.21 -9.76 -7.81
CA ASN A 158 -8.88 -9.78 -6.39
C ASN A 158 -8.12 -8.51 -5.95
N GLY A 159 -7.52 -7.76 -6.88
CA GLY A 159 -6.49 -6.79 -6.54
C GLY A 159 -5.32 -7.48 -5.84
N ASP A 160 -4.54 -6.72 -5.09
CA ASP A 160 -3.53 -7.29 -4.20
C ASP A 160 -4.18 -7.85 -2.96
N PHE A 161 -3.81 -9.07 -2.57
CA PHE A 161 -4.46 -9.72 -1.45
C PHE A 161 -3.60 -10.77 -0.74
N LEU A 162 -4.07 -11.13 0.43
CA LEU A 162 -3.62 -12.24 1.25
C LEU A 162 -4.76 -13.22 1.46
N VAL A 163 -4.41 -14.45 1.78
CA VAL A 163 -5.32 -15.41 2.39
C VAL A 163 -4.93 -15.51 3.87
N GLU A 164 -5.47 -14.61 4.68
CA GLU A 164 -5.19 -14.52 6.11
C GLU A 164 -6.51 -14.37 6.88
N GLU A 165 -6.80 -15.35 7.74
CA GLU A 165 -8.06 -15.40 8.50
C GLU A 165 -8.01 -14.56 9.78
N ASN A 166 -6.82 -14.15 10.23
CA ASN A 166 -6.62 -13.42 11.48
C ASN A 166 -5.78 -12.16 11.26
N MET A 167 -6.30 -11.23 10.48
CA MET A 167 -5.64 -9.94 10.30
C MET A 167 -5.70 -9.12 11.60
N PRO A 168 -4.59 -8.52 12.02
CA PRO A 168 -4.57 -7.69 13.24
C PRO A 168 -5.31 -6.37 13.08
N VAL A 169 -5.44 -5.91 11.85
CA VAL A 169 -6.09 -4.65 11.46
C VAL A 169 -6.78 -4.84 10.13
N GLY A 170 -7.96 -4.30 10.00
CA GLY A 170 -8.77 -4.43 8.79
C GLY A 170 -9.56 -5.73 8.75
N GLN A 171 -9.85 -6.19 7.56
CA GLN A 171 -10.69 -7.37 7.34
C GLN A 171 -9.83 -8.61 7.06
N SER A 172 -10.22 -9.71 7.65
CA SER A 172 -9.65 -11.03 7.35
C SER A 172 -10.24 -11.60 6.07
N PHE A 173 -9.50 -12.47 5.38
CA PHE A 173 -10.02 -13.18 4.22
C PHE A 173 -11.13 -14.14 4.64
N ASN A 174 -12.25 -14.11 3.92
CA ASN A 174 -13.40 -14.96 4.22
C ASN A 174 -13.63 -15.95 3.08
N PHE A 175 -13.23 -17.20 3.30
CA PHE A 175 -13.40 -18.30 2.33
C PHE A 175 -14.86 -18.59 1.99
N GLU A 176 -15.78 -18.47 2.94
CA GLU A 176 -17.20 -18.71 2.70
C GLU A 176 -17.76 -17.68 1.72
N THR A 177 -17.53 -16.40 1.99
CA THR A 177 -17.93 -15.31 1.08
C THR A 177 -17.33 -15.49 -0.31
N TYR A 178 -16.03 -15.82 -0.38
CA TYR A 178 -15.34 -16.01 -1.66
C TYR A 178 -15.91 -17.23 -2.43
N THR A 179 -16.13 -18.33 -1.74
CA THR A 179 -16.74 -19.54 -2.31
C THR A 179 -18.17 -19.28 -2.80
N ASP A 180 -18.94 -18.48 -2.07
CA ASP A 180 -20.27 -18.09 -2.49
C ASP A 180 -20.27 -17.21 -3.75
N LEU A 181 -19.30 -16.32 -3.92
CA LEU A 181 -19.12 -15.57 -5.17
C LEU A 181 -18.86 -16.51 -6.34
N LEU A 182 -18.00 -17.51 -6.17
CA LEU A 182 -17.71 -18.52 -7.19
C LEU A 182 -18.94 -19.34 -7.59
N LYS A 183 -19.80 -19.68 -6.62
CA LYS A 183 -21.00 -20.50 -6.84
C LYS A 183 -22.18 -19.76 -7.48
N ARG A 184 -22.30 -18.45 -7.22
CA ARG A 184 -23.49 -17.66 -7.60
C ARG A 184 -23.69 -17.54 -9.11
N LYS A 185 -22.61 -17.44 -9.88
CA LYS A 185 -22.64 -17.17 -11.32
C LYS A 185 -21.51 -17.92 -12.03
N LEU A 186 -21.63 -18.01 -13.34
CA LEU A 186 -20.59 -18.58 -14.17
C LEU A 186 -19.32 -17.71 -14.10
N THR A 187 -18.41 -18.05 -13.19
CA THR A 187 -17.09 -17.39 -13.13
C THR A 187 -16.23 -17.92 -14.26
N THR A 188 -15.89 -17.03 -15.19
CA THR A 188 -15.11 -17.37 -16.41
C THR A 188 -13.66 -16.95 -16.32
N ASN A 189 -13.35 -15.97 -15.46
CA ASN A 189 -11.99 -15.48 -15.27
C ASN A 189 -11.76 -15.07 -13.81
N VAL A 190 -10.56 -15.38 -13.30
CA VAL A 190 -10.09 -14.92 -12.00
C VAL A 190 -8.74 -14.23 -12.18
N GLN A 191 -8.71 -12.92 -11.99
CA GLN A 191 -7.50 -12.13 -11.93
C GLN A 191 -6.90 -12.26 -10.53
N ILE A 192 -5.65 -12.68 -10.45
CA ILE A 192 -5.06 -13.13 -9.19
C ILE A 192 -3.67 -12.52 -9.01
N ASP A 193 -3.43 -11.95 -7.82
CA ASP A 193 -2.12 -11.42 -7.44
C ASP A 193 -1.06 -12.53 -7.48
N SER A 194 0.02 -12.27 -8.18
CA SER A 194 1.16 -13.18 -8.33
C SER A 194 2.49 -12.62 -7.81
N THR A 195 2.48 -11.45 -7.19
CA THR A 195 3.66 -10.67 -6.77
C THR A 195 4.62 -11.45 -5.89
N SER A 196 4.13 -12.24 -4.92
CA SER A 196 4.96 -12.99 -3.96
C SER A 196 4.97 -14.50 -4.21
N THR A 197 4.69 -14.96 -5.42
CA THR A 197 4.58 -16.38 -5.77
C THR A 197 5.88 -17.01 -6.27
N VAL A 198 7.03 -16.41 -5.97
CA VAL A 198 8.33 -16.99 -6.31
C VAL A 198 8.53 -18.38 -5.67
N PRO A 199 9.13 -19.33 -6.39
CA PRO A 199 9.49 -20.64 -5.82
C PRO A 199 10.32 -20.46 -4.53
N ASN A 200 9.99 -21.21 -3.49
CA ASN A 200 10.59 -21.11 -2.15
C ASN A 200 10.30 -19.79 -1.40
N GLY A 201 9.29 -19.04 -1.76
CA GLY A 201 8.77 -17.95 -0.96
C GLY A 201 8.46 -18.46 0.46
N SER A 202 9.02 -17.81 1.49
CA SER A 202 8.82 -18.24 2.87
C SER A 202 7.36 -18.09 3.27
N GLU A 203 6.83 -19.06 4.02
CA GLU A 203 5.51 -18.93 4.67
C GLU A 203 5.46 -17.66 5.52
N ARG A 204 4.26 -17.09 5.67
CA ARG A 204 4.04 -15.97 6.59
C ARG A 204 4.35 -16.41 8.02
N ILE A 205 5.00 -15.53 8.77
CA ILE A 205 5.18 -15.77 10.22
C ILE A 205 3.96 -15.33 11.03
N GLY A 206 3.10 -14.52 10.41
CA GLY A 206 1.92 -13.92 11.04
C GLY A 206 2.25 -12.75 11.96
N PHE A 207 1.21 -11.99 12.29
CA PHE A 207 1.33 -10.75 13.04
C PHE A 207 1.96 -10.93 14.43
N GLU A 208 1.43 -11.87 15.23
CA GLU A 208 1.91 -12.09 16.61
C GLU A 208 3.38 -12.48 16.64
N GLN A 209 3.83 -13.33 15.72
CA GLN A 209 5.24 -13.70 15.64
C GLN A 209 6.12 -12.53 15.21
N ALA A 210 5.65 -11.68 14.28
CA ALA A 210 6.36 -10.48 13.89
C ALA A 210 6.52 -9.50 15.06
N VAL A 211 5.47 -9.34 15.89
CA VAL A 211 5.52 -8.56 17.13
C VAL A 211 6.51 -9.18 18.13
N GLN A 212 6.48 -10.49 18.34
CA GLN A 212 7.41 -11.18 19.26
C GLN A 212 8.86 -11.03 18.79
N ASN A 213 9.15 -11.24 17.52
CA ASN A 213 10.49 -11.07 16.96
C ASN A 213 10.98 -9.62 17.13
N THR A 214 10.10 -8.66 16.93
CA THR A 214 10.38 -7.23 17.17
C THR A 214 10.76 -6.98 18.62
N LEU A 215 10.00 -7.51 19.57
CA LEU A 215 10.27 -7.35 20.99
C LEU A 215 11.60 -7.99 21.39
N GLN A 216 11.91 -9.19 20.88
CA GLN A 216 13.19 -9.84 21.13
C GLN A 216 14.37 -8.99 20.66
N VAL A 217 14.27 -8.39 19.46
CA VAL A 217 15.29 -7.47 18.96
C VAL A 217 15.45 -6.26 19.89
N ILE A 218 14.32 -5.65 20.32
CA ILE A 218 14.33 -4.48 21.20
C ILE A 218 14.92 -4.83 22.58
N GLU A 219 14.58 -5.97 23.14
CA GLU A 219 15.08 -6.44 24.43
C GLU A 219 16.58 -6.76 24.38
N ALA A 220 17.04 -7.44 23.34
CA ALA A 220 18.46 -7.71 23.10
C ALA A 220 19.31 -6.43 22.95
N ASN A 221 18.67 -5.30 22.63
CA ASN A 221 19.28 -3.97 22.51
C ASN A 221 18.74 -3.01 23.58
N SER A 222 18.62 -3.47 24.81
CA SER A 222 18.01 -2.73 25.94
C SER A 222 18.82 -1.49 26.36
N ASP A 223 20.08 -1.42 25.98
CA ASP A 223 20.98 -0.26 26.15
C ASP A 223 20.62 0.93 25.21
N ARG A 224 19.77 0.71 24.21
CA ARG A 224 19.35 1.76 23.25
C ARG A 224 18.09 2.45 23.74
N SER A 225 18.15 3.78 23.85
CA SER A 225 17.06 4.60 24.36
C SER A 225 16.10 5.12 23.29
N LEU A 226 16.51 5.08 22.02
CA LEU A 226 15.70 5.51 20.87
C LEU A 226 15.58 4.36 19.85
N ILE A 227 14.35 4.01 19.52
CA ILE A 227 14.02 3.06 18.46
C ILE A 227 13.50 3.87 17.27
N VAL A 228 14.03 3.61 16.09
CA VAL A 228 13.57 4.19 14.81
C VAL A 228 13.14 3.06 13.90
N SER A 229 11.90 3.10 13.44
CA SER A 229 11.33 2.10 12.53
C SER A 229 10.90 2.77 11.22
N PRO A 230 11.74 2.72 10.17
CA PRO A 230 11.34 3.14 8.83
C PRO A 230 10.30 2.18 8.25
N VAL A 231 9.16 2.74 7.82
CA VAL A 231 8.05 1.96 7.24
C VAL A 231 7.59 2.54 5.92
N ILE A 232 6.90 1.71 5.12
CA ILE A 232 6.05 2.18 4.04
C ILE A 232 4.81 2.78 4.70
N SER A 233 4.57 4.07 4.50
CA SER A 233 3.52 4.80 5.23
C SER A 233 2.10 4.25 5.05
N ARG A 234 1.84 3.56 3.94
CA ARG A 234 0.54 2.96 3.64
C ARG A 234 0.44 1.48 4.06
N SER A 235 1.51 0.85 4.49
CA SER A 235 1.49 -0.50 5.07
C SER A 235 1.01 -0.44 6.52
N VAL A 236 -0.30 -0.50 6.70
CA VAL A 236 -0.95 -0.37 8.02
C VAL A 236 -0.58 -1.54 8.93
N GLU A 237 -0.38 -2.73 8.38
CA GLU A 237 0.07 -3.91 9.14
C GLU A 237 1.43 -3.66 9.83
N ASN A 238 2.39 -3.05 9.13
CA ASN A 238 3.70 -2.73 9.71
C ASN A 238 3.60 -1.69 10.83
N ILE A 239 2.75 -0.68 10.65
CA ILE A 239 2.48 0.32 11.70
C ILE A 239 1.83 -0.37 12.91
N ALA A 240 0.90 -1.30 12.68
CA ALA A 240 0.24 -2.05 13.74
C ALA A 240 1.22 -2.93 14.54
N ILE A 241 2.23 -3.54 13.88
CA ILE A 241 3.30 -4.30 14.55
C ILE A 241 4.06 -3.39 15.52
N ASP A 242 4.46 -2.19 15.07
CA ASP A 242 5.17 -1.22 15.92
C ASP A 242 4.33 -0.74 17.10
N ILE A 243 3.04 -0.48 16.87
CA ILE A 243 2.10 -0.09 17.93
C ILE A 243 1.92 -1.22 18.95
N ALA A 244 1.75 -2.46 18.49
CA ALA A 244 1.60 -3.61 19.38
C ALA A 244 2.88 -3.87 20.21
N ALA A 245 4.06 -3.74 19.60
CA ALA A 245 5.33 -3.83 20.30
C ALA A 245 5.47 -2.72 21.35
N ALA A 246 5.14 -1.48 21.01
CA ALA A 246 5.19 -0.36 21.93
C ALA A 246 4.22 -0.52 23.12
N ARG A 247 3.01 -1.03 22.89
CA ARG A 247 2.05 -1.38 23.95
C ARG A 247 2.62 -2.39 24.92
N LYS A 248 3.22 -3.47 24.41
CA LYS A 248 3.86 -4.51 25.26
C LYS A 248 5.06 -3.97 26.03
N LEU A 249 5.77 -2.99 25.50
CA LEU A 249 6.86 -2.28 26.17
C LEU A 249 6.39 -1.20 27.16
N GLY A 250 5.10 -0.89 27.20
CA GLY A 250 4.54 0.19 28.01
C GLY A 250 5.05 1.59 27.61
N THR A 251 5.35 1.79 26.33
CA THR A 251 5.84 3.07 25.81
C THR A 251 4.88 3.69 24.79
N LYS A 252 5.13 4.97 24.44
CA LYS A 252 4.41 5.69 23.39
C LYS A 252 5.18 5.62 22.07
N VAL A 253 4.46 5.67 20.95
CA VAL A 253 5.01 5.77 19.60
C VAL A 253 4.82 7.19 19.08
N TYR A 254 5.83 7.71 18.40
CA TYR A 254 5.70 8.92 17.59
C TYR A 254 5.66 8.54 16.11
N LEU A 255 4.66 9.02 15.37
CA LEU A 255 4.55 8.84 13.92
C LEU A 255 5.17 10.04 13.21
N GLU A 256 6.34 9.85 12.64
CA GLU A 256 7.11 10.89 11.97
C GLU A 256 6.92 10.87 10.46
N GLY A 257 6.50 12.02 9.93
CA GLY A 257 6.28 12.24 8.51
C GLY A 257 4.80 12.46 8.14
N LYS A 258 4.60 13.37 7.19
CA LYS A 258 3.26 13.83 6.78
C LYS A 258 2.34 12.67 6.36
N TRP A 259 2.85 11.72 5.59
CA TRP A 259 2.06 10.58 5.10
C TRP A 259 1.57 9.67 6.22
N LEU A 260 2.37 9.43 7.26
CA LEU A 260 1.94 8.65 8.42
C LEU A 260 0.81 9.35 9.18
N GLN A 261 0.85 10.67 9.27
CA GLN A 261 -0.25 11.45 9.87
C GLN A 261 -1.54 11.38 9.03
N LEU A 262 -1.44 11.41 7.70
CA LEU A 262 -2.60 11.25 6.81
C LEU A 262 -3.20 9.84 6.95
N VAL A 263 -2.38 8.81 6.98
CA VAL A 263 -2.80 7.41 7.18
C VAL A 263 -3.49 7.26 8.54
N LYS A 264 -2.90 7.77 9.61
CA LYS A 264 -3.52 7.79 10.94
C LYS A 264 -4.93 8.40 10.89
N GLN A 265 -5.06 9.59 10.31
CA GLN A 265 -6.36 10.26 10.21
C GLN A 265 -7.35 9.48 9.34
N ALA A 266 -6.90 8.87 8.24
CA ALA A 266 -7.76 8.05 7.39
C ALA A 266 -8.25 6.79 8.12
N MET A 267 -7.40 6.16 8.94
CA MET A 267 -7.77 5.04 9.82
C MET A 267 -8.85 5.44 10.83
N MET A 268 -8.69 6.58 11.48
CA MET A 268 -9.69 7.11 12.42
C MET A 268 -11.02 7.42 11.73
N ASP A 269 -10.99 8.06 10.56
CA ASP A 269 -12.20 8.40 9.79
C ASP A 269 -12.97 7.16 9.32
N SER A 270 -12.26 6.06 9.07
CA SER A 270 -12.84 4.78 8.63
C SER A 270 -13.22 3.85 9.78
N GLY A 271 -12.89 4.20 11.02
CA GLY A 271 -13.27 3.45 12.22
C GLY A 271 -12.44 2.20 12.48
N HIS A 272 -11.23 2.10 11.90
CA HIS A 272 -10.44 0.87 11.98
C HIS A 272 -9.54 0.75 13.20
N LEU A 273 -9.01 1.84 13.73
CA LEU A 273 -8.06 1.75 14.83
C LEU A 273 -8.08 3.01 15.69
N ASP A 274 -8.19 2.84 17.00
CA ASP A 274 -7.89 3.89 17.95
C ASP A 274 -6.39 3.83 18.31
N PHE A 275 -5.62 4.78 17.76
CA PHE A 275 -4.20 4.91 18.06
C PHE A 275 -3.92 5.78 19.29
N ASP A 276 -4.94 6.36 19.89
CA ASP A 276 -4.79 7.43 20.87
C ASP A 276 -4.16 6.98 22.19
N ASP A 277 -4.31 5.70 22.52
CA ASP A 277 -3.71 5.12 23.73
C ASP A 277 -2.19 4.95 23.66
N VAL A 278 -1.63 4.81 22.43
CA VAL A 278 -0.22 4.51 22.21
C VAL A 278 0.50 5.61 21.45
N VAL A 279 -0.18 6.32 20.52
CA VAL A 279 0.46 7.38 19.74
C VAL A 279 0.58 8.66 20.54
N TYR A 280 1.79 9.22 20.61
CA TYR A 280 2.05 10.47 21.28
C TYR A 280 1.38 11.64 20.53
N ARG A 281 0.71 12.51 21.29
CA ARG A 281 0.06 13.72 20.77
C ARG A 281 0.90 14.92 21.12
N GLY A 282 1.64 15.45 20.21
CA GLY A 282 2.49 16.62 20.43
C GLY A 282 3.56 16.70 19.35
N ALA A 283 4.45 17.67 19.48
CA ALA A 283 5.57 17.80 18.55
C ALA A 283 6.67 16.77 18.87
N LEU A 284 7.51 16.47 17.88
CA LEU A 284 8.56 15.47 18.00
C LEU A 284 9.60 15.86 19.07
N ASP A 285 9.98 17.13 19.12
CA ASP A 285 10.92 17.68 20.12
C ASP A 285 10.38 17.49 21.54
N GLN A 286 9.09 17.74 21.77
CA GLN A 286 8.42 17.50 23.05
C GLN A 286 8.43 16.01 23.40
N TYR A 287 8.12 15.13 22.43
CA TYR A 287 8.19 13.68 22.64
C TYR A 287 9.60 13.23 23.03
N LEU A 288 10.62 13.70 22.32
CA LEU A 288 12.00 13.32 22.59
C LEU A 288 12.48 13.84 23.97
N ALA A 289 12.00 15.01 24.40
CA ALA A 289 12.31 15.61 25.70
C ALA A 289 11.51 15.00 26.88
N ASP A 290 10.41 14.32 26.63
CA ASP A 290 9.52 13.78 27.66
C ASP A 290 10.20 12.71 28.52
N LYS A 291 10.57 13.05 29.77
CA LYS A 291 11.22 12.15 30.72
C LYS A 291 10.33 11.00 31.21
N GLY A 292 9.01 11.12 31.09
CA GLY A 292 8.06 10.07 31.41
C GLY A 292 8.12 8.90 30.44
N VAL A 293 8.63 9.13 29.21
CA VAL A 293 8.82 8.10 28.20
C VAL A 293 10.29 7.68 28.18
N LYS A 294 10.63 6.63 28.94
CA LYS A 294 12.02 6.18 29.12
C LYS A 294 12.68 5.71 27.83
N ARG A 295 11.97 4.98 26.99
CA ARG A 295 12.44 4.51 25.68
C ARG A 295 11.57 5.13 24.61
N LYS A 296 12.18 5.91 23.73
CA LYS A 296 11.48 6.57 22.61
C LYS A 296 11.30 5.59 21.46
N TYR A 297 10.14 5.63 20.82
CA TYR A 297 9.84 4.81 19.66
C TYR A 297 9.28 5.69 18.54
N VAL A 298 10.06 5.89 17.48
CA VAL A 298 9.69 6.71 16.31
C VAL A 298 9.47 5.80 15.12
N VAL A 299 8.25 5.72 14.64
CA VAL A 299 7.90 5.14 13.35
C VAL A 299 7.95 6.25 12.31
N CYS A 300 8.72 6.07 11.26
CA CYS A 300 8.97 7.14 10.30
C CYS A 300 8.82 6.67 8.84
N THR A 301 8.58 7.64 7.93
CA THR A 301 8.58 7.37 6.49
C THR A 301 10.01 7.13 5.99
N GLY A 302 10.17 6.37 4.90
CA GLY A 302 11.43 6.26 4.19
C GLY A 302 12.03 4.86 4.11
N ALA A 303 11.21 3.81 4.25
CA ALA A 303 11.66 2.43 4.10
C ALA A 303 12.35 2.15 2.74
N PHE A 304 12.02 2.91 1.70
CA PHE A 304 12.63 2.80 0.37
C PHE A 304 13.73 3.83 0.10
N ALA A 305 14.24 4.51 1.13
CA ALA A 305 15.31 5.50 0.99
C ALA A 305 14.97 6.66 0.02
N GLN A 306 13.69 7.08 -0.02
CA GLN A 306 13.22 8.13 -0.94
C GLN A 306 14.03 9.42 -0.79
N GLY A 307 14.46 9.97 -1.91
CA GLY A 307 15.26 11.18 -2.01
C GLY A 307 16.77 10.96 -1.83
N LEU A 308 17.25 9.73 -1.58
CA LEU A 308 18.69 9.48 -1.43
C LEU A 308 19.42 9.48 -2.78
N GLU A 309 18.77 8.99 -3.80
CA GLU A 309 19.38 8.95 -5.13
C GLU A 309 19.48 10.33 -5.74
N GLU A 310 18.45 11.15 -5.63
CA GLU A 310 18.46 12.55 -6.03
C GLU A 310 19.53 13.34 -5.26
N TYR A 311 19.68 13.07 -3.96
CA TYR A 311 20.76 13.63 -3.16
C TYR A 311 22.15 13.25 -3.68
N ASN A 312 22.35 11.99 -4.06
CA ASN A 312 23.64 11.55 -4.59
C ASN A 312 24.02 12.26 -5.90
N HIS A 313 23.04 12.62 -6.71
CA HIS A 313 23.23 13.31 -7.99
C HIS A 313 23.25 14.83 -7.90
N ASN A 314 22.56 15.41 -6.91
CA ASN A 314 22.48 16.87 -6.76
C ASN A 314 22.67 17.30 -5.30
N ARG A 315 23.93 17.30 -4.83
CA ARG A 315 24.28 17.72 -3.46
C ARG A 315 24.25 19.22 -3.23
N SER A 316 24.23 20.02 -4.29
CA SER A 316 24.32 21.49 -4.20
C SER A 316 23.00 22.18 -3.90
N ASP A 317 21.86 21.55 -4.23
CA ASP A 317 20.52 22.10 -3.96
C ASP A 317 19.62 21.04 -3.30
N LEU A 318 19.62 21.06 -1.98
CA LEU A 318 18.82 20.13 -1.18
C LEU A 318 17.39 20.62 -0.94
N SER A 319 17.10 21.89 -1.25
CA SER A 319 15.82 22.54 -0.95
C SER A 319 14.65 21.92 -1.72
N ASN A 320 14.92 21.40 -2.91
CA ASN A 320 13.94 20.86 -3.83
C ASN A 320 13.86 19.31 -3.83
N ILE A 321 14.69 18.63 -3.02
CA ILE A 321 14.67 17.16 -2.95
C ILE A 321 13.63 16.70 -1.90
N PRO A 322 12.57 16.00 -2.33
CA PRO A 322 11.57 15.46 -1.40
C PRO A 322 12.11 14.24 -0.66
N MET A 323 12.81 14.45 0.45
CA MET A 323 13.40 13.38 1.25
C MET A 323 12.45 12.90 2.34
N ALA A 324 12.35 11.58 2.48
CA ALA A 324 11.68 10.96 3.61
C ALA A 324 12.46 11.12 4.93
N SER A 325 11.78 10.98 6.07
CA SER A 325 12.37 11.19 7.40
C SER A 325 13.58 10.26 7.66
N ALA A 326 13.50 8.97 7.30
CA ALA A 326 14.62 8.04 7.45
C ALA A 326 15.84 8.45 6.61
N THR A 327 15.64 8.91 5.38
CA THR A 327 16.69 9.41 4.50
C THR A 327 17.37 10.67 5.12
N ARG A 328 16.58 11.59 5.64
CA ARG A 328 17.12 12.77 6.35
C ARG A 328 17.95 12.38 7.57
N MET A 329 17.50 11.39 8.35
CA MET A 329 18.27 10.86 9.48
C MET A 329 19.59 10.24 9.01
N ALA A 330 19.58 9.43 7.96
CA ALA A 330 20.76 8.79 7.39
C ALA A 330 21.80 9.83 6.90
N LEU A 331 21.33 10.94 6.36
CA LEU A 331 22.18 12.05 5.90
C LEU A 331 22.59 13.04 7.02
N GLY A 332 22.11 12.87 8.26
CA GLY A 332 22.32 13.83 9.34
C GLY A 332 21.57 15.15 9.18
N LEU A 333 20.56 15.18 8.30
CA LEU A 333 19.78 16.38 7.96
C LEU A 333 18.46 16.50 8.74
N HIS A 334 18.11 15.50 9.55
CA HIS A 334 16.90 15.56 10.37
C HIS A 334 17.08 16.59 11.49
N GLN A 335 16.07 17.43 11.74
CA GLN A 335 16.19 18.54 12.69
C GLN A 335 16.33 18.06 14.14
N ASP A 336 15.51 17.10 14.55
CA ASP A 336 15.36 16.70 15.96
C ASP A 336 16.05 15.38 16.30
N ILE A 337 16.27 14.49 15.32
CA ILE A 337 16.86 13.17 15.55
C ILE A 337 18.28 13.14 15.00
N ARG A 338 19.22 12.80 15.88
CA ARG A 338 20.60 12.45 15.51
C ARG A 338 20.83 10.98 15.82
N LEU A 339 21.33 10.27 14.82
CA LEU A 339 21.70 8.86 14.99
C LEU A 339 23.00 8.75 15.77
N GLY A 340 23.09 7.71 16.58
CA GLY A 340 24.26 7.47 17.45
C GLY A 340 24.14 6.12 18.15
N ARG A 341 25.08 5.85 19.08
CA ARG A 341 25.12 4.56 19.80
C ARG A 341 23.88 4.26 20.65
N ASN A 342 23.07 5.25 20.95
CA ASN A 342 21.82 5.10 21.69
C ASN A 342 20.62 4.75 20.80
N VAL A 343 20.81 4.57 19.49
CA VAL A 343 19.72 4.35 18.53
C VAL A 343 19.72 2.91 18.03
N LEU A 344 18.52 2.30 18.03
CA LEU A 344 18.21 1.03 17.38
C LEU A 344 17.33 1.34 16.14
N VAL A 345 17.75 0.91 14.96
CA VAL A 345 16.97 1.00 13.72
C VAL A 345 16.39 -0.35 13.38
N LEU A 346 15.07 -0.43 13.26
CA LEU A 346 14.33 -1.63 12.86
C LEU A 346 13.93 -1.48 11.39
N ALA A 347 14.79 -1.88 10.47
CA ALA A 347 14.50 -1.83 9.03
C ALA A 347 13.63 -3.04 8.64
N ARG A 348 12.32 -2.92 8.90
CA ARG A 348 11.35 -3.99 8.66
C ARG A 348 11.15 -4.27 7.20
N GLN A 349 11.11 -3.23 6.37
CA GLN A 349 10.82 -3.37 4.96
C GLN A 349 11.90 -4.19 4.25
N ARG A 350 11.45 -5.20 3.53
CA ARG A 350 12.33 -5.99 2.67
C ARG A 350 12.96 -5.09 1.59
N ILE A 351 14.23 -5.29 1.34
CA ILE A 351 14.90 -4.65 0.22
C ILE A 351 14.49 -5.37 -1.07
N ILE A 352 14.02 -4.59 -2.04
CA ILE A 352 13.55 -5.05 -3.35
C ILE A 352 14.53 -4.49 -4.38
N ASP A 353 15.18 -5.36 -5.14
CA ASP A 353 16.30 -4.98 -6.01
C ASP A 353 15.90 -3.93 -7.06
N GLU A 354 14.71 -4.03 -7.61
CA GLU A 354 14.18 -3.14 -8.64
C GLU A 354 13.76 -1.76 -8.08
N ILE A 355 13.48 -1.66 -6.77
CA ILE A 355 12.96 -0.43 -6.16
C ILE A 355 14.03 0.29 -5.35
N ASN A 356 14.68 -0.41 -4.42
CA ASN A 356 15.62 0.18 -3.46
C ASN A 356 16.88 -0.65 -3.23
N GLY A 357 17.19 -1.57 -4.15
CA GLY A 357 18.31 -2.51 -4.03
C GLY A 357 19.67 -1.85 -3.87
N LYS A 358 19.82 -0.62 -4.37
CA LYS A 358 21.03 0.22 -4.28
C LYS A 358 20.95 1.19 -3.09
N THR A 359 19.88 2.00 -3.06
CA THR A 359 19.72 3.09 -2.09
C THR A 359 19.33 2.62 -0.70
N GLY A 360 18.56 1.54 -0.58
CA GLY A 360 18.19 0.95 0.70
C GLY A 360 19.41 0.51 1.52
N PRO A 361 20.28 -0.37 1.00
CA PRO A 361 21.53 -0.74 1.68
C PRO A 361 22.42 0.46 2.00
N GLN A 362 22.56 1.42 1.07
CA GLN A 362 23.34 2.64 1.29
C GLN A 362 22.80 3.45 2.47
N MET A 363 21.48 3.69 2.52
CA MET A 363 20.85 4.41 3.64
C MET A 363 21.12 3.72 4.98
N LEU A 364 20.96 2.40 5.04
CA LEU A 364 21.18 1.64 6.27
C LEU A 364 22.65 1.65 6.71
N GLN A 365 23.59 1.55 5.78
CA GLN A 365 25.02 1.71 6.04
C GLN A 365 25.36 3.10 6.57
N MET A 366 24.78 4.16 6.01
CA MET A 366 24.96 5.54 6.51
C MET A 366 24.41 5.70 7.94
N MET A 367 23.28 5.06 8.28
CA MET A 367 22.75 5.05 9.63
C MET A 367 23.68 4.34 10.61
N ALA A 368 24.20 3.17 10.21
CA ALA A 368 25.17 2.41 11.01
C ALA A 368 26.48 3.17 11.19
N ALA A 369 26.98 3.85 10.17
CA ALA A 369 28.20 4.67 10.24
C ALA A 369 28.09 5.81 11.26
N GLN A 370 26.88 6.30 11.55
CA GLN A 370 26.63 7.27 12.62
C GLN A 370 26.57 6.63 14.03
N GLY A 371 26.73 5.29 14.13
CA GLY A 371 26.75 4.53 15.37
C GLY A 371 25.43 3.85 15.75
N ALA A 372 24.39 3.96 14.94
CA ALA A 372 23.14 3.25 15.17
C ALA A 372 23.32 1.72 15.02
N LYS A 373 22.68 0.94 15.88
CA LYS A 373 22.50 -0.50 15.64
C LYS A 373 21.38 -0.68 14.63
N VAL A 374 21.66 -1.34 13.52
CA VAL A 374 20.66 -1.61 12.47
C VAL A 374 20.35 -3.11 12.48
N VAL A 375 19.06 -3.45 12.53
CA VAL A 375 18.52 -4.80 12.36
C VAL A 375 17.56 -4.79 11.19
N ILE A 376 17.71 -5.73 10.28
CA ILE A 376 16.94 -5.79 9.02
C ILE A 376 16.07 -7.03 8.93
N THR A 377 14.98 -6.97 8.18
CA THR A 377 14.26 -8.17 7.75
C THR A 377 15.04 -8.87 6.63
N PRO A 378 15.16 -10.21 6.62
CA PRO A 378 15.85 -10.95 5.57
C PRO A 378 15.33 -10.63 4.18
N CYS A 379 16.23 -10.43 3.22
CA CYS A 379 15.90 -10.09 1.83
C CYS A 379 16.50 -11.03 0.79
N GLY A 380 16.92 -12.23 1.22
CA GLY A 380 17.50 -13.24 0.33
C GLY A 380 18.99 -13.05 0.03
N ARG A 381 19.59 -11.94 0.50
CA ARG A 381 21.04 -11.69 0.40
C ARG A 381 21.59 -11.07 1.69
N GLN A 382 22.89 -11.17 1.89
CA GLN A 382 23.57 -10.46 2.96
C GLN A 382 23.74 -8.99 2.59
N ILE A 383 23.39 -8.10 3.52
CA ILE A 383 23.57 -6.65 3.38
C ILE A 383 24.49 -6.19 4.51
N GLY A 384 25.75 -5.94 4.19
CA GLY A 384 26.75 -5.64 5.20
C GLY A 384 26.78 -6.69 6.32
N ASP A 385 27.16 -6.28 7.53
CA ASP A 385 27.19 -7.13 8.73
C ASP A 385 25.92 -6.95 9.59
N PHE A 386 24.79 -6.60 8.96
CA PHE A 386 23.55 -6.38 9.71
C PHE A 386 22.95 -7.68 10.21
N GLU A 387 22.49 -7.65 11.45
CA GLU A 387 21.67 -8.70 12.02
C GLU A 387 20.35 -8.81 11.26
N GLN A 388 19.96 -10.02 10.91
CA GLN A 388 18.76 -10.30 10.17
C GLN A 388 17.72 -11.00 11.05
N VAL A 389 16.58 -10.36 11.26
CA VAL A 389 15.45 -10.91 12.01
C VAL A 389 14.16 -10.65 11.23
N ARG A 390 13.37 -11.67 11.03
CA ARG A 390 12.10 -11.51 10.30
C ARG A 390 11.06 -10.82 11.16
N MET A 391 10.84 -9.53 10.91
CA MET A 391 9.97 -8.65 11.70
C MET A 391 8.70 -8.24 10.94
N GLN A 392 8.51 -8.75 9.73
CA GLN A 392 7.31 -8.52 8.91
C GLN A 392 7.12 -9.62 7.87
N ASP A 393 5.95 -9.59 7.21
CA ASP A 393 5.62 -10.41 6.06
C ASP A 393 5.27 -9.56 4.83
N SER A 394 5.21 -10.20 3.65
CA SER A 394 4.65 -9.59 2.45
C SER A 394 3.16 -9.32 2.62
N GLY A 395 2.66 -8.23 2.06
CA GLY A 395 1.24 -7.95 1.91
C GLY A 395 0.53 -8.80 0.84
N HIS A 396 1.27 -9.62 0.09
CA HIS A 396 0.79 -10.40 -1.04
C HIS A 396 0.73 -11.89 -0.73
N ILE A 397 -0.16 -12.59 -1.43
CA ILE A 397 -0.34 -14.04 -1.31
C ILE A 397 0.96 -14.78 -1.69
N ASN A 398 1.34 -15.78 -0.92
CA ASN A 398 2.47 -16.64 -1.25
C ASN A 398 2.06 -17.83 -2.11
N ALA A 399 3.05 -18.51 -2.73
CA ALA A 399 2.80 -19.61 -3.67
C ALA A 399 1.96 -20.75 -3.08
N ARG A 400 2.15 -21.11 -1.81
CA ARG A 400 1.40 -22.19 -1.15
C ARG A 400 -0.06 -21.80 -0.92
N ALA A 401 -0.30 -20.61 -0.37
CA ALA A 401 -1.65 -20.11 -0.16
C ALA A 401 -2.39 -19.92 -1.49
N LEU A 402 -1.68 -19.46 -2.53
CA LEU A 402 -2.22 -19.36 -3.88
C LEU A 402 -2.61 -20.76 -4.43
N GLY A 403 -1.76 -21.76 -4.27
CA GLY A 403 -2.08 -23.14 -4.68
C GLY A 403 -3.37 -23.64 -4.03
N ASN A 404 -3.50 -23.48 -2.72
CA ASN A 404 -4.73 -23.87 -1.99
C ASN A 404 -5.96 -23.08 -2.50
N LEU A 405 -5.84 -21.80 -2.76
CA LEU A 405 -6.94 -20.99 -3.29
C LEU A 405 -7.33 -21.43 -4.71
N VAL A 406 -6.36 -21.74 -5.57
CA VAL A 406 -6.61 -22.27 -6.92
C VAL A 406 -7.39 -23.58 -6.85
N ASP A 407 -7.07 -24.46 -5.91
CA ASP A 407 -7.81 -25.72 -5.71
C ASP A 407 -9.27 -25.44 -5.29
N VAL A 408 -9.51 -24.48 -4.41
CA VAL A 408 -10.87 -24.04 -4.05
C VAL A 408 -11.61 -23.47 -5.27
N ILE A 409 -10.96 -22.63 -6.05
CA ILE A 409 -11.57 -22.04 -7.25
C ILE A 409 -11.96 -23.16 -8.25
N ARG A 410 -11.06 -24.10 -8.51
CA ARG A 410 -11.32 -25.23 -9.42
C ARG A 410 -12.47 -26.13 -8.99
N GLN A 411 -12.70 -26.27 -7.69
CA GLN A 411 -13.85 -27.03 -7.18
C GLN A 411 -15.19 -26.36 -7.49
N HIS A 412 -15.25 -25.04 -7.58
CA HIS A 412 -16.48 -24.27 -7.72
C HIS A 412 -16.65 -23.59 -9.08
N ALA A 413 -15.55 -23.35 -9.79
CA ALA A 413 -15.50 -22.77 -11.12
C ALA A 413 -14.41 -23.48 -11.97
N PRO A 414 -14.60 -24.76 -12.33
CA PRO A 414 -13.56 -25.60 -12.96
C PRO A 414 -13.06 -25.06 -14.30
N GLU A 415 -13.92 -24.34 -15.03
CA GLU A 415 -13.61 -23.77 -16.34
C GLU A 415 -13.03 -22.34 -16.26
N ALA A 416 -12.82 -21.79 -15.06
CA ALA A 416 -12.31 -20.44 -14.91
C ALA A 416 -10.85 -20.34 -15.39
N ILE A 417 -10.57 -19.29 -16.17
CA ILE A 417 -9.24 -18.93 -16.61
C ILE A 417 -8.57 -18.07 -15.52
N PHE A 418 -7.34 -18.40 -15.16
CA PHE A 418 -6.55 -17.62 -14.23
C PHE A 418 -5.70 -16.62 -15.00
N THR A 419 -5.80 -15.35 -14.62
CA THR A 419 -4.98 -14.26 -15.17
C THR A 419 -4.13 -13.70 -14.03
N PRO A 420 -2.80 -13.89 -14.04
CA PRO A 420 -1.91 -13.26 -13.05
C PRO A 420 -1.91 -11.73 -13.25
N ILE A 421 -1.90 -11.01 -12.14
CA ILE A 421 -1.80 -9.55 -12.09
C ILE A 421 -0.69 -9.16 -11.11
#